data_c61d66e4adf489d8a8a9a18d4e112e3b
#
_entry.id   c61d66e4adf489d8a8a9a18d4e112e3b
#
_cell.length_a   1.000
_cell.length_b   1.000
_cell.length_c   1.000
_cell.angle_alpha   90.00
_cell.angle_beta   90.00
_cell.angle_gamma   90.00
#
_symmetry.space_group_name_H-M   'P 1'
#
loop_
_entity.id
_entity.type
_entity.pdbx_description
1 polymer ?
#
loop_
_entity_poly.entity_id
_entity_poly.type
_entity_poly.pdbx_seq_one_letter_code
_entity_poly.pdbx_strand_id
1 'polypeptide(L)'
;MHLVGGLLAVSALSATFGGMVFFAVIVTPLVFGTLSPEDARVFTRAAFPRYYRYIAIASGLAALGLLLRAEVFLATLPILVLVSTLWLWMLWLPHLNDLREGGDRTGFTRGHRLSVLANIGAMVLTLITLVVLLLR
;
A
#
# COMPACT_ATOMS: atom_id res chain seq x y z
N MET A 1 19.29 -19.47 7.64
CA MET A 1 18.62 -18.57 6.67
C MET A 1 17.10 -18.70 6.73
N HIS A 2 16.52 -19.89 6.83
CA HIS A 2 15.07 -20.07 6.90
C HIS A 2 14.36 -19.33 8.04
N LEU A 3 14.93 -19.35 9.26
CA LEU A 3 14.36 -18.66 10.42
C LEU A 3 14.36 -17.13 10.21
N VAL A 4 15.49 -16.59 9.79
CA VAL A 4 15.64 -15.14 9.54
C VAL A 4 14.69 -14.67 8.43
N GLY A 5 14.62 -15.43 7.33
CA GLY A 5 13.67 -15.16 6.25
C GLY A 5 12.21 -15.19 6.70
N GLY A 6 11.86 -16.16 7.58
CA GLY A 6 10.53 -16.25 8.15
C GLY A 6 10.15 -15.08 9.04
N LEU A 7 11.04 -14.71 9.96
CA LEU A 7 10.82 -13.55 10.83
C LEU A 7 10.72 -12.26 10.03
N LEU A 8 11.58 -12.09 9.03
CA LEU A 8 11.53 -10.92 8.15
C LEU A 8 10.20 -10.86 7.37
N ALA A 9 9.79 -11.98 6.76
CA ALA A 9 8.55 -12.04 5.98
C ALA A 9 7.32 -11.76 6.85
N VAL A 10 7.18 -12.43 8.00
CA VAL A 10 6.04 -12.24 8.90
C VAL A 10 5.99 -10.80 9.41
N SER A 11 7.11 -10.26 9.89
CA SER A 11 7.16 -8.88 10.39
C SER A 11 6.82 -7.86 9.31
N ALA A 12 7.38 -8.01 8.12
CA ALA A 12 7.15 -7.11 7.00
C ALA A 12 5.70 -7.19 6.46
N LEU A 13 5.13 -8.39 6.34
CA LEU A 13 3.72 -8.57 5.94
C LEU A 13 2.77 -7.99 6.98
N SER A 14 3.03 -8.22 8.27
CA SER A 14 2.23 -7.65 9.35
C SER A 14 2.30 -6.12 9.38
N ALA A 15 3.49 -5.56 9.17
CA ALA A 15 3.69 -4.11 9.06
C ALA A 15 2.95 -3.55 7.83
N THR A 16 3.05 -4.22 6.67
CA THR A 16 2.34 -3.80 5.45
C THR A 16 0.84 -3.78 5.67
N PHE A 17 0.27 -4.89 6.13
CA PHE A 17 -1.17 -5.00 6.36
C PHE A 17 -1.67 -4.03 7.44
N GLY A 18 -0.99 -4.00 8.59
CA GLY A 18 -1.33 -3.11 9.70
C GLY A 18 -1.25 -1.63 9.31
N GLY A 19 -0.22 -1.24 8.57
CA GLY A 19 -0.07 0.14 8.07
C GLY A 19 -1.18 0.53 7.09
N MET A 20 -1.57 -0.38 6.17
CA MET A 20 -2.68 -0.15 5.25
C MET A 20 -4.01 0.01 6.00
N VAL A 21 -4.32 -0.90 6.94
CA VAL A 21 -5.54 -0.86 7.74
C VAL A 21 -5.57 0.41 8.61
N PHE A 22 -4.49 0.72 9.29
CA PHE A 22 -4.39 1.92 10.12
C PHE A 22 -4.64 3.20 9.30
N PHE A 23 -4.01 3.31 8.13
CA PHE A 23 -4.21 4.48 7.28
C PHE A 23 -5.66 4.58 6.77
N ALA A 24 -6.25 3.47 6.34
CA ALA A 24 -7.60 3.45 5.79
C ALA A 24 -8.70 3.68 6.85
N VAL A 25 -8.55 3.06 8.03
CA VAL A 25 -9.61 3.02 9.06
C VAL A 25 -9.47 4.15 10.08
N ILE A 26 -8.25 4.61 10.36
CA ILE A 26 -7.99 5.62 11.38
C ILE A 26 -7.63 6.96 10.73
N VAL A 27 -6.55 6.99 9.92
CA VAL A 27 -6.02 8.25 9.40
C VAL A 27 -6.99 8.92 8.43
N THR A 28 -7.51 8.18 7.46
CA THR A 28 -8.39 8.75 6.43
C THR A 28 -9.67 9.34 7.01
N PRO A 29 -10.47 8.64 7.83
CA PRO A 29 -11.66 9.22 8.44
C PRO A 29 -11.34 10.41 9.37
N LEU A 30 -10.24 10.33 10.12
CA LEU A 30 -9.84 11.42 11.02
C LEU A 30 -9.51 12.69 10.23
N VAL A 31 -8.74 12.58 9.15
CA VAL A 31 -8.37 13.72 8.30
C VAL A 31 -9.61 14.39 7.71
N PHE A 32 -10.49 13.61 7.08
CA PHE A 32 -11.69 14.17 6.41
C PHE A 32 -12.80 14.55 7.39
N GLY A 33 -12.78 14.05 8.62
CA GLY A 33 -13.75 14.40 9.67
C GLY A 33 -13.36 15.61 10.52
N THR A 34 -12.07 15.98 10.56
CA THR A 34 -11.57 17.03 11.47
C THR A 34 -10.94 18.23 10.77
N LEU A 35 -10.40 18.06 9.56
CA LEU A 35 -9.74 19.11 8.81
C LEU A 35 -10.69 19.79 7.82
N SER A 36 -10.43 21.06 7.51
CA SER A 36 -11.06 21.74 6.39
C SER A 36 -10.73 21.01 5.06
N PRO A 37 -11.55 21.12 4.02
CA PRO A 37 -11.24 20.50 2.72
C PRO A 37 -9.87 20.90 2.17
N GLU A 38 -9.44 22.15 2.42
CA GLU A 38 -8.14 22.65 2.00
C GLU A 38 -6.99 22.02 2.78
N ASP A 39 -7.09 21.97 4.11
CA ASP A 39 -6.09 21.36 4.99
C ASP A 39 -6.00 19.86 4.75
N ALA A 40 -7.13 19.16 4.55
CA ALA A 40 -7.16 17.75 4.20
C ALA A 40 -6.43 17.48 2.89
N ARG A 41 -6.58 18.37 1.89
CA ARG A 41 -5.85 18.29 0.62
C ARG A 41 -4.33 18.46 0.82
N VAL A 42 -3.92 19.44 1.60
CA VAL A 42 -2.50 19.66 1.93
C VAL A 42 -1.93 18.45 2.66
N PHE A 43 -2.64 17.95 3.65
CA PHE A 43 -2.23 16.76 4.41
C PHE A 43 -2.07 15.53 3.51
N THR A 44 -3.09 15.21 2.72
CA THR A 44 -3.07 14.01 1.86
C THR A 44 -2.00 14.08 0.80
N ARG A 45 -1.75 15.26 0.23
CA ARG A 45 -0.66 15.49 -0.75
C ARG A 45 0.72 15.19 -0.14
N ALA A 46 0.90 15.47 1.14
CA ALA A 46 2.15 15.17 1.86
C ALA A 46 2.20 13.72 2.37
N ALA A 47 1.06 13.15 2.77
CA ALA A 47 0.98 11.82 3.39
C ALA A 47 1.10 10.69 2.37
N PHE A 48 0.41 10.75 1.22
CA PHE A 48 0.38 9.66 0.25
C PHE A 48 1.75 9.23 -0.29
N PRO A 49 2.67 10.12 -0.67
CA PRO A 49 4.01 9.70 -1.10
C PRO A 49 4.77 8.94 0.00
N ARG A 50 4.60 9.34 1.26
CA ARG A 50 5.22 8.68 2.41
C ARG A 50 4.58 7.32 2.69
N TYR A 51 3.26 7.24 2.59
CA TYR A 51 2.49 6.01 2.71
C TYR A 51 2.91 4.97 1.65
N TYR A 52 2.93 5.35 0.38
CA TYR A 52 3.34 4.44 -0.69
C TYR A 52 4.79 3.99 -0.56
N ARG A 53 5.69 4.88 -0.16
CA ARG A 53 7.08 4.52 0.10
C ARG A 53 7.19 3.49 1.24
N TYR A 54 6.44 3.68 2.32
CA TYR A 54 6.39 2.72 3.42
C TYR A 54 5.90 1.34 2.95
N ILE A 55 4.80 1.29 2.21
CA ILE A 55 4.25 0.03 1.68
C ILE A 55 5.21 -0.65 0.70
N ALA A 56 5.86 0.12 -0.16
CA ALA A 56 6.85 -0.42 -1.12
C ALA A 56 8.04 -1.05 -0.39
N ILE A 57 8.61 -0.37 0.61
CA ILE A 57 9.73 -0.91 1.40
C ILE A 57 9.29 -2.18 2.14
N ALA A 58 8.17 -2.14 2.84
CA ALA A 58 7.68 -3.27 3.61
C ALA A 58 7.34 -4.48 2.71
N SER A 59 6.69 -4.26 1.57
CA SER A 59 6.41 -5.34 0.59
C SER A 59 7.69 -5.93 -0.01
N GLY A 60 8.69 -5.09 -0.28
CA GLY A 60 10.00 -5.55 -0.75
C GLY A 60 10.72 -6.41 0.28
N LEU A 61 10.68 -6.01 1.55
CA LEU A 61 11.25 -6.81 2.65
C LEU A 61 10.49 -8.13 2.84
N ALA A 62 9.16 -8.12 2.68
CA ALA A 62 8.35 -9.34 2.73
C ALA A 62 8.74 -10.32 1.61
N ALA A 63 8.87 -9.81 0.39
CA ALA A 63 9.31 -10.61 -0.75
C ALA A 63 10.71 -11.20 -0.51
N LEU A 64 11.65 -10.38 -0.05
CA LEU A 64 13.00 -10.82 0.29
C LEU A 64 12.98 -11.92 1.35
N GLY A 65 12.21 -11.76 2.42
CA GLY A 65 12.08 -12.77 3.46
C GLY A 65 11.57 -14.11 2.95
N LEU A 66 10.57 -14.09 2.05
CA LEU A 66 10.03 -15.30 1.41
C LEU A 66 11.04 -15.95 0.45
N LEU A 67 11.80 -15.16 -0.32
CA LEU A 67 12.86 -15.67 -1.19
C LEU A 67 13.99 -16.33 -0.39
N LEU A 68 14.38 -15.77 0.76
CA LEU A 68 15.36 -16.38 1.67
C LEU A 68 14.87 -17.71 2.26
N ARG A 69 13.56 -17.97 2.24
CA ARG A 69 12.96 -19.26 2.61
C ARG A 69 12.80 -20.22 1.41
N ALA A 70 13.19 -19.81 0.23
CA ALA A 70 12.92 -20.50 -1.03
C ALA A 70 11.42 -20.64 -1.37
N GLU A 71 10.56 -19.79 -0.78
CA GLU A 71 9.12 -19.72 -1.03
C GLU A 71 8.84 -18.82 -2.25
N VAL A 72 9.42 -19.17 -3.40
CA VAL A 72 9.40 -18.34 -4.62
C VAL A 72 7.97 -18.05 -5.08
N PHE A 73 7.11 -19.06 -5.03
CA PHE A 73 5.70 -18.91 -5.45
C PHE A 73 4.94 -17.93 -4.57
N LEU A 74 5.12 -18.03 -3.26
CA LEU A 74 4.46 -17.13 -2.31
C LEU A 74 5.02 -15.72 -2.39
N ALA A 75 6.29 -15.55 -2.73
CA ALA A 75 6.95 -14.25 -2.91
C ALA A 75 6.35 -13.43 -4.06
N THR A 76 5.69 -14.06 -5.03
CA THR A 76 5.04 -13.34 -6.14
C THR A 76 3.96 -12.37 -5.65
N LEU A 77 3.25 -12.70 -4.57
CA LEU A 77 2.17 -11.86 -4.04
C LEU A 77 2.69 -10.52 -3.49
N PRO A 78 3.66 -10.46 -2.55
CA PRO A 78 4.21 -9.19 -2.11
C PRO A 78 5.01 -8.46 -3.21
N ILE A 79 5.56 -9.15 -4.22
CA ILE A 79 6.13 -8.51 -5.41
C ILE A 79 5.04 -7.78 -6.21
N LEU A 80 3.86 -8.37 -6.40
CA LEU A 80 2.73 -7.70 -7.04
C LEU A 80 2.28 -6.46 -6.25
N VAL A 81 2.23 -6.55 -4.91
CA VAL A 81 1.94 -5.41 -4.05
C VAL A 81 3.00 -4.32 -4.22
N LEU A 82 4.28 -4.68 -4.24
CA LEU A 82 5.38 -3.73 -4.47
C LEU A 82 5.25 -3.03 -5.83
N VAL A 83 5.08 -3.78 -6.90
CA VAL A 83 5.00 -3.23 -8.26
C VAL A 83 3.78 -2.32 -8.42
N SER A 84 2.60 -2.76 -7.94
CA SER A 84 1.39 -1.94 -7.99
C SER A 84 1.52 -0.66 -7.14
N THR A 85 2.16 -0.74 -5.99
CA THR A 85 2.42 0.42 -5.12
C THR A 85 3.38 1.42 -5.77
N LEU A 86 4.46 0.94 -6.40
CA LEU A 86 5.39 1.79 -7.13
C LEU A 86 4.70 2.47 -8.32
N TRP A 87 3.86 1.74 -9.07
CA TRP A 87 3.07 2.31 -10.14
C TRP A 87 2.10 3.40 -9.64
N LEU A 88 1.36 3.13 -8.56
CA LEU A 88 0.47 4.11 -7.94
C LEU A 88 1.23 5.35 -7.48
N TRP A 89 2.39 5.18 -6.87
CA TRP A 89 3.18 6.30 -6.36
C TRP A 89 3.82 7.13 -7.46
N MET A 90 4.51 6.47 -8.40
CA MET A 90 5.39 7.18 -9.35
C MET A 90 4.66 7.72 -10.58
N LEU A 91 3.59 7.06 -10.99
CA LEU A 91 2.86 7.40 -12.22
C LEU A 91 1.43 7.85 -11.94
N TRP A 92 0.70 7.13 -11.11
CA TRP A 92 -0.73 7.38 -10.93
C TRP A 92 -1.03 8.57 -10.02
N LEU A 93 -0.31 8.71 -8.92
CA LEU A 93 -0.51 9.82 -7.98
C LEU A 93 -0.22 11.20 -8.60
N PRO A 94 0.87 11.40 -9.37
CA PRO A 94 1.07 12.64 -10.12
C PRO A 94 -0.07 12.92 -11.10
N HIS A 95 -0.51 11.91 -11.85
CA HIS A 95 -1.64 12.05 -12.78
C HIS A 95 -2.94 12.48 -12.08
N LEU A 96 -3.25 11.91 -10.90
CA LEU A 96 -4.41 12.32 -10.10
C LEU A 96 -4.30 13.77 -9.61
N ASN A 97 -3.11 14.20 -9.23
CA ASN A 97 -2.87 15.58 -8.82
C ASN A 97 -3.10 16.55 -10.01
N ASP A 98 -2.64 16.20 -11.20
CA ASP A 98 -2.85 16.99 -12.42
C ASP A 98 -4.34 17.09 -12.78
N LEU A 99 -5.10 16.00 -12.69
CA LEU A 99 -6.56 16.01 -12.89
C LEU A 99 -7.27 16.92 -11.88
N ARG A 100 -6.84 16.87 -10.63
CA ARG A 100 -7.40 17.72 -9.56
C ARG A 100 -7.11 19.20 -9.81
N GLU A 101 -5.88 19.54 -10.16
CA GLU A 101 -5.43 20.92 -10.42
C GLU A 101 -6.07 21.47 -11.70
N GLY A 102 -6.27 20.64 -12.71
CA GLY A 102 -6.99 20.97 -13.95
C GLY A 102 -8.50 21.11 -13.81
N GLY A 103 -9.07 20.85 -12.63
CA GLY A 103 -10.52 20.96 -12.37
C GLY A 103 -11.37 19.81 -12.92
N ASP A 104 -10.75 18.74 -13.41
CA ASP A 104 -11.45 17.54 -13.88
C ASP A 104 -11.92 16.68 -12.70
N ARG A 105 -13.05 17.04 -12.11
CA ARG A 105 -13.65 16.32 -10.97
C ARG A 105 -14.03 14.89 -11.31
N THR A 106 -14.57 14.65 -12.51
CA THR A 106 -15.01 13.32 -12.95
C THR A 106 -13.81 12.40 -13.16
N GLY A 107 -12.78 12.87 -13.85
CA GLY A 107 -11.52 12.14 -14.05
C GLY A 107 -10.83 11.83 -12.73
N PHE A 108 -10.75 12.81 -11.83
CA PHE A 108 -10.19 12.62 -10.49
C PHE A 108 -10.97 11.57 -9.69
N THR A 109 -12.30 11.63 -9.65
CA THR A 109 -13.13 10.68 -8.89
C THR A 109 -12.95 9.25 -9.40
N ARG A 110 -12.93 9.05 -10.71
CA ARG A 110 -12.68 7.73 -11.33
C ARG A 110 -11.29 7.22 -11.01
N GLY A 111 -10.28 8.07 -11.16
CA GLY A 111 -8.90 7.73 -10.87
C GLY A 111 -8.67 7.43 -9.39
N HIS A 112 -9.29 8.18 -8.49
CA HIS A 112 -9.24 7.92 -7.05
C HIS A 112 -9.87 6.56 -6.68
N ARG A 113 -11.02 6.20 -7.29
CA ARG A 113 -11.62 4.87 -7.12
C ARG A 113 -10.68 3.75 -7.53
N LEU A 114 -9.96 3.91 -8.63
CA LEU A 114 -8.97 2.93 -9.06
C LEU A 114 -7.86 2.77 -8.01
N SER A 115 -7.36 3.87 -7.45
CA SER A 115 -6.36 3.82 -6.36
C SER A 115 -6.89 3.09 -5.14
N VAL A 116 -8.13 3.35 -4.74
CA VAL A 116 -8.78 2.66 -3.60
C VAL A 116 -8.90 1.17 -3.87
N LEU A 117 -9.38 0.76 -5.05
CA LEU A 117 -9.51 -0.65 -5.42
C LEU A 117 -8.15 -1.35 -5.47
N ALA A 118 -7.13 -0.69 -6.00
CA ALA A 118 -5.77 -1.23 -6.02
C ALA A 118 -5.21 -1.42 -4.60
N ASN A 119 -5.46 -0.47 -3.68
CA ASN A 119 -5.07 -0.61 -2.27
C ASN A 119 -5.82 -1.74 -1.57
N ILE A 120 -7.12 -1.89 -1.81
CA ILE A 120 -7.91 -3.01 -1.27
C ILE A 120 -7.36 -4.34 -1.79
N GLY A 121 -7.08 -4.45 -3.08
CA GLY A 121 -6.44 -5.62 -3.67
C GLY A 121 -5.10 -5.94 -3.03
N ALA A 122 -4.25 -4.93 -2.81
CA ALA A 122 -2.97 -5.09 -2.12
C ALA A 122 -3.13 -5.56 -0.67
N MET A 123 -4.14 -5.03 0.06
CA MET A 123 -4.46 -5.50 1.43
C MET A 123 -4.86 -6.98 1.44
N VAL A 124 -5.72 -7.39 0.50
CA VAL A 124 -6.17 -8.79 0.38
C VAL A 124 -4.98 -9.70 0.05
N LEU A 125 -4.15 -9.35 -0.92
CA LEU A 125 -2.95 -10.12 -1.28
C LEU A 125 -1.98 -10.24 -0.10
N THR A 126 -1.76 -9.16 0.65
CA THR A 126 -0.90 -9.16 1.83
C THR A 126 -1.45 -10.07 2.92
N LEU A 127 -2.76 -10.00 3.19
CA LEU A 127 -3.41 -10.85 4.18
C LEU A 127 -3.36 -12.34 3.77
N ILE A 128 -3.65 -12.65 2.51
CA ILE A 128 -3.56 -14.02 1.99
C ILE A 128 -2.13 -14.55 2.18
N THR A 129 -1.12 -13.76 1.80
CA THR A 129 0.29 -14.15 1.93
C THR A 129 0.63 -14.44 3.40
N LEU A 130 0.21 -13.57 4.32
CA LEU A 130 0.46 -13.72 5.75
C LEU A 130 -0.22 -14.99 6.30
N VAL A 131 -1.50 -15.20 5.99
CA VAL A 131 -2.24 -16.38 6.45
C VAL A 131 -1.62 -17.66 5.91
N VAL A 132 -1.32 -17.72 4.61
CA VAL A 132 -0.69 -18.90 4.00
C VAL A 132 0.67 -19.18 4.63
N LEU A 133 1.46 -18.14 4.90
CA LEU A 133 2.76 -18.29 5.54
C LEU A 133 2.68 -18.82 6.99
N LEU A 134 1.66 -18.41 7.74
CA LEU A 134 1.45 -18.84 9.12
C LEU A 134 0.89 -20.25 9.24
N LEU A 135 0.21 -20.75 8.20
CA LEU A 135 -0.38 -22.10 8.18
C LEU A 135 0.58 -23.17 7.65
N ARG A 136 1.80 -22.81 7.21
CA ARG A 136 2.85 -23.71 6.71
C ARG A 136 3.92 -23.95 7.76
#